data_831222580a01787035790d8f549bd8e8
#
_entry.id   831222580a01787035790d8f549bd8e8
#
_cell.length_a   1.000
_cell.length_b   1.000
_cell.length_c   1.000
_cell.angle_alpha   90.00
_cell.angle_beta   90.00
_cell.angle_gamma   90.00
#
_symmetry.space_group_name_H-M   'P 1'
#
loop_
_entity.id
_entity.type
_entity.pdbx_description
1 polymer ?
#
loop_
_entity_poly.entity_id
_entity_poly.type
_entity_poly.pdbx_seq_one_letter_code
_entity_poly.pdbx_strand_id
1 'polypeptide(L)'
;MVCINLTAQPGAGKSTLAAATFAKLKMLGINCELVTEFAKDKVWENNKMALSNQIYIFAKQYYRMDRCAGKVDVIITDSPLTLTPLYCKDKEILEPLTKLSTIVFNRYDNLNYFIKRVKKYNPVGREQTEAESDALIPVLKKCLADQNIAYKEIDGDLTSVDIIVRDVLELLGNKR
;
A
#
# COMPACT_ATOMS: atom_id res chain seq x y z
N MET A 1 -13.12 10.07 -0.15
CA MET A 1 -12.38 9.38 0.92
C MET A 1 -10.91 9.38 0.58
N VAL A 2 -10.07 9.82 1.53
CA VAL A 2 -8.61 9.83 1.33
C VAL A 2 -8.06 8.40 1.47
N CYS A 3 -7.15 8.01 0.58
CA CYS A 3 -6.42 6.74 0.66
C CYS A 3 -4.91 7.01 0.73
N ILE A 4 -4.29 6.64 1.85
CA ILE A 4 -2.85 6.68 2.03
C ILE A 4 -2.28 5.35 1.53
N ASN A 5 -1.52 5.41 0.44
CA ASN A 5 -0.89 4.27 -0.20
C ASN A 5 0.61 4.24 0.11
N LEU A 6 1.05 3.24 0.87
CA LEU A 6 2.45 3.06 1.22
C LEU A 6 3.08 1.99 0.32
N THR A 7 3.97 2.42 -0.56
CA THR A 7 4.71 1.54 -1.48
C THR A 7 6.17 1.45 -1.06
N ALA A 8 6.71 0.26 -1.00
CA ALA A 8 8.14 -0.01 -0.85
C ALA A 8 8.45 -1.49 -1.06
N GLN A 9 9.72 -1.79 -1.22
CA GLN A 9 10.21 -3.17 -1.13
C GLN A 9 9.98 -3.79 0.27
N PRO A 10 10.00 -5.12 0.40
CA PRO A 10 9.94 -5.80 1.70
C PRO A 10 10.99 -5.27 2.69
N GLY A 11 10.63 -5.12 3.95
CA GLY A 11 11.56 -4.67 4.99
C GLY A 11 11.81 -3.17 5.08
N ALA A 12 11.22 -2.34 4.23
CA ALA A 12 11.39 -0.88 4.29
C ALA A 12 10.65 -0.17 5.43
N GLY A 13 9.71 -0.86 6.11
CA GLY A 13 8.98 -0.27 7.24
C GLY A 13 7.53 0.09 6.96
N LYS A 14 6.95 -0.29 5.80
CA LYS A 14 5.55 0.02 5.42
C LYS A 14 4.55 -0.21 6.55
N SER A 15 4.46 -1.44 7.06
CA SER A 15 3.45 -1.79 8.06
C SER A 15 3.66 -1.05 9.39
N THR A 16 4.91 -0.79 9.77
CA THR A 16 5.23 0.03 10.95
C THR A 16 4.76 1.46 10.78
N LEU A 17 5.06 2.06 9.62
CA LEU A 17 4.67 3.43 9.31
C LEU A 17 3.15 3.55 9.17
N ALA A 18 2.49 2.56 8.54
CA ALA A 18 1.04 2.49 8.45
C ALA A 18 0.37 2.48 9.82
N ALA A 19 0.85 1.62 10.73
CA ALA A 19 0.32 1.51 12.09
C ALA A 19 0.55 2.79 12.91
N ALA A 20 1.73 3.40 12.81
CA ALA A 20 2.04 4.65 13.51
C ALA A 20 1.19 5.83 12.99
N THR A 21 1.03 5.93 11.67
CA THR A 21 0.16 6.94 11.03
C THR A 21 -1.29 6.75 11.48
N PHE A 22 -1.79 5.51 11.46
CA PHE A 22 -3.14 5.18 11.92
C PHE A 22 -3.35 5.62 13.37
N ALA A 23 -2.45 5.23 14.28
CA ALA A 23 -2.54 5.60 15.68
C ALA A 23 -2.56 7.11 15.87
N LYS A 24 -1.69 7.84 15.17
CA LYS A 24 -1.62 9.30 15.28
C LYS A 24 -2.87 10.00 14.74
N LEU A 25 -3.41 9.56 13.60
CA LEU A 25 -4.66 10.10 13.06
C LEU A 25 -5.84 9.85 14.01
N LYS A 26 -5.94 8.64 14.61
CA LYS A 26 -6.95 8.35 15.63
C LYS A 26 -6.85 9.26 16.85
N MET A 27 -5.64 9.51 17.36
CA MET A 27 -5.41 10.42 18.50
C MET A 27 -5.80 11.88 18.17
N LEU A 28 -5.71 12.27 16.89
CA LEU A 28 -6.14 13.58 16.40
C LEU A 28 -7.67 13.64 16.12
N GLY A 29 -8.42 12.58 16.42
CA GLY A 29 -9.87 12.53 16.22
C GLY A 29 -10.29 12.33 14.76
N ILE A 30 -9.37 11.95 13.87
CA ILE A 30 -9.69 11.65 12.47
C ILE A 30 -10.32 10.26 12.39
N ASN A 31 -11.47 10.18 11.72
CA ASN A 31 -12.13 8.90 11.46
C ASN A 31 -11.38 8.16 10.35
N CYS A 32 -10.55 7.19 10.73
CA CYS A 32 -9.70 6.46 9.80
C CYS A 32 -9.66 4.96 10.10
N GLU A 33 -9.25 4.15 9.10
CA GLU A 33 -9.09 2.70 9.21
C GLU A 33 -7.77 2.23 8.61
N LEU A 34 -7.13 1.24 9.26
CA LEU A 34 -5.92 0.58 8.78
C LEU A 34 -6.30 -0.67 7.99
N VAL A 35 -5.97 -0.68 6.71
CA VAL A 35 -6.19 -1.80 5.80
C VAL A 35 -4.87 -2.50 5.51
N THR A 36 -4.61 -3.56 6.26
CA THR A 36 -3.39 -4.37 6.13
C THR A 36 -3.36 -5.23 4.88
N GLU A 37 -2.16 -5.63 4.46
CA GLU A 37 -1.91 -6.49 3.30
C GLU A 37 -2.56 -7.88 3.47
N PHE A 38 -3.48 -8.24 2.54
CA PHE A 38 -4.09 -9.57 2.54
C PHE A 38 -3.11 -10.67 2.12
N ALA A 39 -2.22 -10.40 1.15
CA ALA A 39 -1.26 -11.39 0.68
C ALA A 39 -0.35 -11.88 1.82
N LYS A 40 -0.03 -11.03 2.79
CA LYS A 40 0.78 -11.40 3.95
C LYS A 40 0.15 -12.49 4.82
N ASP A 41 -1.19 -12.49 4.94
CA ASP A 41 -1.89 -13.57 5.66
C ASP A 41 -1.62 -14.92 4.96
N LYS A 42 -1.60 -14.92 3.62
CA LYS A 42 -1.36 -16.12 2.82
C LYS A 42 0.10 -16.59 2.86
N VAL A 43 1.05 -15.66 3.07
CA VAL A 43 2.44 -16.01 3.36
C VAL A 43 2.54 -16.75 4.69
N TRP A 44 1.92 -16.25 5.75
CA TRP A 44 1.90 -16.92 7.06
C TRP A 44 1.20 -18.29 7.02
N GLU A 45 0.18 -18.44 6.19
CA GLU A 45 -0.53 -19.71 5.97
C GLU A 45 0.24 -20.68 5.04
N ASN A 46 1.38 -20.28 4.48
CA ASN A 46 2.11 -21.02 3.43
C ASN A 46 1.23 -21.40 2.22
N ASN A 47 0.22 -20.58 1.93
CA ASN A 47 -0.77 -20.85 0.89
C ASN A 47 -0.32 -20.31 -0.48
N LYS A 48 0.60 -21.04 -1.12
CA LYS A 48 1.15 -20.68 -2.44
C LYS A 48 0.09 -20.63 -3.55
N MET A 49 -0.94 -21.48 -3.47
CA MET A 49 -2.03 -21.50 -4.44
C MET A 49 -2.82 -20.19 -4.39
N ALA A 50 -3.17 -19.69 -3.20
CA ALA A 50 -3.82 -18.41 -3.06
C ALA A 50 -2.93 -17.25 -3.54
N LEU A 51 -1.63 -17.26 -3.21
CA LEU A 51 -0.66 -16.25 -3.63
C LEU A 51 -0.47 -16.20 -5.15
N SER A 52 -0.58 -17.34 -5.85
CA SER A 52 -0.49 -17.36 -7.31
C SER A 52 -1.72 -16.80 -8.02
N ASN A 53 -2.88 -16.75 -7.35
CA ASN A 53 -4.13 -16.23 -7.91
C ASN A 53 -4.29 -14.73 -7.62
N GLN A 54 -3.77 -13.89 -8.52
CA GLN A 54 -3.77 -12.44 -8.31
C GLN A 54 -5.16 -11.80 -8.42
N ILE A 55 -6.12 -12.43 -9.09
CA ILE A 55 -7.54 -12.00 -9.06
C ILE A 55 -8.09 -12.15 -7.63
N TYR A 56 -7.82 -13.28 -6.98
CA TYR A 56 -8.25 -13.53 -5.62
C TYR A 56 -7.60 -12.55 -4.63
N ILE A 57 -6.28 -12.35 -4.74
CA ILE A 57 -5.54 -11.39 -3.90
C ILE A 57 -6.13 -9.99 -4.08
N PHE A 58 -6.31 -9.54 -5.32
CA PHE A 58 -6.90 -8.23 -5.63
C PHE A 58 -8.30 -8.09 -5.02
N ALA A 59 -9.19 -9.05 -5.26
CA ALA A 59 -10.56 -8.99 -4.77
C ALA A 59 -10.64 -8.93 -3.24
N LYS A 60 -9.78 -9.67 -2.54
CA LYS A 60 -9.72 -9.66 -1.08
C LYS A 60 -9.15 -8.36 -0.52
N GLN A 61 -8.09 -7.82 -1.13
CA GLN A 61 -7.53 -6.53 -0.72
C GLN A 61 -8.53 -5.41 -1.01
N TYR A 62 -9.16 -5.41 -2.18
CA TYR A 62 -10.19 -4.44 -2.52
C TYR A 62 -11.36 -4.51 -1.53
N TYR A 63 -11.87 -5.70 -1.21
CA TYR A 63 -12.95 -5.86 -0.23
C TYR A 63 -12.57 -5.28 1.15
N ARG A 64 -11.33 -5.45 1.61
CA ARG A 64 -10.85 -4.83 2.86
C ARG A 64 -10.93 -3.31 2.83
N MET A 65 -10.70 -2.69 1.68
CA MET A 65 -10.79 -1.24 1.49
C MET A 65 -12.25 -0.79 1.33
N ASP A 66 -13.00 -1.48 0.48
CA ASP A 66 -14.37 -1.11 0.08
C ASP A 66 -15.35 -1.15 1.26
N ARG A 67 -15.18 -2.10 2.19
CA ARG A 67 -16.00 -2.17 3.42
C ARG A 67 -15.95 -0.90 4.27
N CYS A 68 -14.92 -0.08 4.10
CA CYS A 68 -14.72 1.20 4.80
C CYS A 68 -15.29 2.39 4.02
N ALA A 69 -15.69 2.19 2.75
CA ALA A 69 -16.18 3.25 1.87
C ALA A 69 -17.44 3.92 2.45
N GLY A 70 -17.43 5.25 2.48
CA GLY A 70 -18.53 6.05 3.06
C GLY A 70 -18.67 5.99 4.59
N LYS A 71 -17.78 5.28 5.29
CA LYS A 71 -17.82 5.12 6.75
C LYS A 71 -16.66 5.80 7.46
N VAL A 72 -15.56 6.04 6.76
CA VAL A 72 -14.38 6.72 7.30
C VAL A 72 -13.90 7.82 6.35
N ASP A 73 -13.18 8.80 6.88
CA ASP A 73 -12.59 9.89 6.08
C ASP A 73 -11.29 9.46 5.40
N VAL A 74 -10.53 8.57 6.06
CA VAL A 74 -9.19 8.14 5.63
C VAL A 74 -9.03 6.63 5.77
N ILE A 75 -8.47 5.99 4.75
CA ILE A 75 -7.90 4.64 4.86
C ILE A 75 -6.39 4.70 4.67
N ILE A 76 -5.67 3.86 5.42
CA ILE A 76 -4.22 3.67 5.29
C ILE A 76 -3.97 2.24 4.83
N THR A 77 -3.22 2.05 3.76
CA THR A 77 -2.84 0.70 3.31
C THR A 77 -1.35 0.58 3.04
N ASP A 78 -0.77 -0.53 3.48
CA ASP A 78 0.60 -0.95 3.13
C ASP A 78 0.64 -1.91 1.93
N SER A 79 -0.51 -2.06 1.24
CA SER A 79 -0.66 -2.88 0.03
C SER A 79 -1.57 -2.17 -0.99
N PRO A 80 -1.06 -1.16 -1.71
CA PRO A 80 -1.81 -0.48 -2.76
C PRO A 80 -2.28 -1.44 -3.85
N LEU A 81 -3.55 -1.33 -4.26
CA LEU A 81 -4.14 -2.20 -5.28
C LEU A 81 -3.41 -2.15 -6.62
N THR A 82 -2.81 -1.01 -6.95
CA THR A 82 -2.03 -0.77 -8.16
C THR A 82 -0.77 -1.62 -8.29
N LEU A 83 -0.33 -2.25 -7.20
CA LEU A 83 0.81 -3.17 -7.20
C LEU A 83 0.41 -4.63 -7.49
N THR A 84 -0.86 -4.99 -7.40
CA THR A 84 -1.32 -6.38 -7.62
C THR A 84 -0.95 -6.91 -9.01
N PRO A 85 -1.08 -6.14 -10.11
CA PRO A 85 -0.68 -6.60 -11.45
C PRO A 85 0.79 -6.99 -11.56
N LEU A 86 1.66 -6.39 -10.75
CA LEU A 86 3.11 -6.70 -10.74
C LEU A 86 3.40 -8.18 -10.46
N TYR A 87 2.54 -8.81 -9.67
CA TYR A 87 2.68 -10.20 -9.27
C TYR A 87 1.88 -11.17 -10.16
N CYS A 88 1.13 -10.65 -11.15
CA CYS A 88 0.34 -11.46 -12.07
C CYS A 88 1.24 -12.07 -13.15
N LYS A 89 1.34 -13.42 -13.15
CA LYS A 89 2.12 -14.17 -14.15
C LYS A 89 1.31 -14.53 -15.38
N ASP A 90 -0.01 -14.48 -15.28
CA ASP A 90 -0.94 -14.77 -16.38
C ASP A 90 -1.06 -13.54 -17.29
N LYS A 91 -0.57 -13.69 -18.54
CA LYS A 91 -0.52 -12.61 -19.52
C LYS A 91 -1.91 -12.18 -20.03
N GLU A 92 -2.87 -13.11 -20.06
CA GLU A 92 -4.23 -12.81 -20.51
C GLU A 92 -5.00 -11.99 -19.46
N ILE A 93 -4.70 -12.22 -18.17
CA ILE A 93 -5.32 -11.55 -17.03
C ILE A 93 -4.63 -10.23 -16.70
N LEU A 94 -3.36 -10.07 -17.01
CA LEU A 94 -2.53 -8.94 -16.60
C LEU A 94 -3.13 -7.58 -17.01
N GLU A 95 -3.51 -7.43 -18.30
CA GLU A 95 -4.06 -6.17 -18.78
C GLU A 95 -5.43 -5.84 -18.18
N PRO A 96 -6.43 -6.77 -18.18
CA PRO A 96 -7.70 -6.55 -17.49
C PRO A 96 -7.54 -6.22 -16.01
N LEU A 97 -6.65 -6.91 -15.30
CA LEU A 97 -6.39 -6.66 -13.87
C LEU A 97 -5.77 -5.28 -13.64
N THR A 98 -4.85 -4.85 -14.52
CA THR A 98 -4.25 -3.51 -14.46
C THR A 98 -5.31 -2.43 -14.66
N LYS A 99 -6.18 -2.58 -15.67
CA LYS A 99 -7.29 -1.64 -15.90
C LYS A 99 -8.24 -1.58 -14.69
N LEU A 100 -8.61 -2.73 -14.15
CA LEU A 100 -9.49 -2.79 -12.98
C LEU A 100 -8.85 -2.13 -11.76
N SER A 101 -7.57 -2.39 -11.49
CA SER A 101 -6.85 -1.79 -10.36
C SER A 101 -6.79 -0.27 -10.48
N THR A 102 -6.56 0.26 -11.67
CA THR A 102 -6.56 1.70 -11.95
C THR A 102 -7.94 2.32 -11.75
N ILE A 103 -9.01 1.67 -12.24
CA ILE A 103 -10.39 2.14 -12.05
C ILE A 103 -10.72 2.25 -10.56
N VAL A 104 -10.37 1.23 -9.79
CA VAL A 104 -10.65 1.22 -8.35
C VAL A 104 -9.78 2.25 -7.61
N PHE A 105 -8.50 2.34 -7.94
CA PHE A 105 -7.58 3.33 -7.37
C PHE A 105 -8.10 4.77 -7.55
N ASN A 106 -8.62 5.10 -8.72
CA ASN A 106 -9.13 6.44 -9.06
C ASN A 106 -10.45 6.80 -8.35
N ARG A 107 -11.04 5.90 -7.56
CA ARG A 107 -12.22 6.20 -6.71
C ARG A 107 -11.85 6.94 -5.42
N TYR A 108 -10.56 7.00 -5.09
CA TYR A 108 -10.04 7.59 -3.88
C TYR A 108 -9.24 8.85 -4.15
N ASP A 109 -9.17 9.73 -3.15
CA ASP A 109 -8.23 10.85 -3.14
C ASP A 109 -6.88 10.31 -2.63
N ASN A 110 -6.01 9.96 -3.54
CA ASN A 110 -4.81 9.19 -3.24
C ASN A 110 -3.64 10.05 -2.77
N LEU A 111 -3.10 9.74 -1.60
CA LEU A 111 -1.79 10.20 -1.12
C LEU A 111 -0.82 9.02 -1.24
N ASN A 112 0.13 9.13 -2.16
CA ASN A 112 1.04 8.02 -2.47
C ASN A 112 2.44 8.33 -1.95
N TYR A 113 3.02 7.37 -1.21
CA TYR A 113 4.36 7.48 -0.66
C TYR A 113 5.21 6.28 -1.07
N PHE A 114 6.43 6.56 -1.50
CA PHE A 114 7.47 5.55 -1.68
C PHE A 114 8.42 5.61 -0.48
N ILE A 115 8.50 4.52 0.28
CA ILE A 115 9.25 4.48 1.54
C ILE A 115 10.65 3.97 1.29
N LYS A 116 11.65 4.77 1.65
CA LYS A 116 13.07 4.38 1.64
C LYS A 116 13.40 3.62 2.91
N ARG A 117 14.10 2.49 2.77
CA ARG A 117 14.59 1.75 3.93
C ARG A 117 15.76 2.49 4.57
N VAL A 118 15.60 2.92 5.82
CA VAL A 118 16.64 3.60 6.62
C VAL A 118 17.13 2.73 7.78
N LYS A 119 16.54 1.54 7.97
CA LYS A 119 16.90 0.59 9.03
C LYS A 119 17.46 -0.70 8.46
N LYS A 120 18.18 -1.45 9.30
CA LYS A 120 18.69 -2.77 8.96
C LYS A 120 17.56 -3.70 8.50
N TYR A 121 17.82 -4.48 7.45
CA TYR A 121 16.88 -5.48 6.96
C TYR A 121 16.63 -6.56 8.03
N ASN A 122 15.36 -6.93 8.21
CA ASN A 122 14.97 -8.05 9.07
C ASN A 122 14.30 -9.12 8.21
N PRO A 123 14.84 -10.35 8.09
CA PRO A 123 14.30 -11.42 7.25
C PRO A 123 13.05 -12.09 7.84
N VAL A 124 12.72 -11.89 9.12
CA VAL A 124 11.60 -12.57 9.78
C VAL A 124 10.28 -12.22 9.10
N GLY A 125 9.53 -13.25 8.68
CA GLY A 125 8.23 -13.11 8.00
C GLY A 125 8.33 -12.64 6.55
N ARG A 126 9.45 -12.93 5.86
CA ARG A 126 9.69 -12.59 4.45
C ARG A 126 10.26 -13.79 3.70
N GLU A 127 9.92 -13.87 2.41
CA GLU A 127 10.46 -14.86 1.49
C GLU A 127 11.76 -14.39 0.81
N GLN A 128 11.97 -13.06 0.73
CA GLN A 128 13.10 -12.45 0.04
C GLN A 128 14.29 -12.24 0.95
N THR A 129 15.49 -12.38 0.41
CA THR A 129 16.73 -11.84 0.98
C THR A 129 16.76 -10.32 0.87
N GLU A 130 17.74 -9.68 1.53
CA GLU A 130 17.93 -8.22 1.42
C GLU A 130 18.20 -7.78 -0.03
N ALA A 131 19.09 -8.48 -0.72
CA ALA A 131 19.44 -8.18 -2.12
C ALA A 131 18.24 -8.35 -3.07
N GLU A 132 17.47 -9.41 -2.91
CA GLU A 132 16.22 -9.60 -3.69
C GLU A 132 15.19 -8.52 -3.39
N SER A 133 15.08 -8.11 -2.14
CA SER A 133 14.21 -6.99 -1.75
C SER A 133 14.63 -5.69 -2.44
N ASP A 134 15.92 -5.38 -2.44
CA ASP A 134 16.44 -4.15 -3.04
C ASP A 134 16.31 -4.15 -4.57
N ALA A 135 16.42 -5.30 -5.20
CA ALA A 135 16.17 -5.46 -6.63
C ALA A 135 14.72 -5.12 -7.04
N LEU A 136 13.77 -5.13 -6.11
CA LEU A 136 12.39 -4.72 -6.37
C LEU A 136 12.21 -3.20 -6.46
N ILE A 137 13.12 -2.38 -5.95
CA ILE A 137 12.98 -0.92 -5.96
C ILE A 137 12.74 -0.37 -7.37
N PRO A 138 13.60 -0.62 -8.36
CA PRO A 138 13.39 -0.10 -9.72
C PRO A 138 12.12 -0.68 -10.37
N VAL A 139 11.75 -1.92 -10.04
CA VAL A 139 10.54 -2.56 -10.57
C VAL A 139 9.27 -1.88 -10.04
N LEU A 140 9.23 -1.58 -8.73
CA LEU A 140 8.12 -0.86 -8.11
C LEU A 140 8.00 0.57 -8.63
N LYS A 141 9.13 1.29 -8.75
CA LYS A 141 9.14 2.65 -9.30
C LYS A 141 8.67 2.67 -10.75
N LYS A 142 9.12 1.71 -11.57
CA LYS A 142 8.64 1.56 -12.94
C LYS A 142 7.14 1.28 -12.98
N CYS A 143 6.63 0.40 -12.13
CA CYS A 143 5.20 0.08 -12.04
C CYS A 143 4.34 1.33 -11.74
N LEU A 144 4.80 2.20 -10.84
CA LEU A 144 4.12 3.46 -10.55
C LEU A 144 4.20 4.45 -11.74
N ALA A 145 5.37 4.54 -12.37
CA ALA A 145 5.57 5.41 -13.55
C ALA A 145 4.71 4.97 -14.75
N ASP A 146 4.65 3.67 -15.05
CA ASP A 146 3.84 3.11 -16.13
C ASP A 146 2.33 3.39 -15.94
N GLN A 147 1.89 3.56 -14.69
CA GLN A 147 0.52 3.91 -14.33
C GLN A 147 0.30 5.42 -14.11
N ASN A 148 1.31 6.27 -14.38
CA ASN A 148 1.29 7.72 -14.12
C ASN A 148 0.94 8.09 -12.67
N ILE A 149 1.36 7.28 -11.70
CA ILE A 149 1.12 7.52 -10.28
C ILE A 149 2.26 8.36 -9.70
N ALA A 150 1.97 9.62 -9.40
CA ALA A 150 2.89 10.48 -8.66
C ALA A 150 2.95 10.06 -7.18
N TYR A 151 4.13 10.17 -6.57
CA TYR A 151 4.36 9.84 -5.16
C TYR A 151 5.41 10.74 -4.53
N LYS A 152 5.37 10.87 -3.20
CA LYS A 152 6.46 11.48 -2.41
C LYS A 152 7.38 10.37 -1.89
N GLU A 153 8.70 10.59 -1.97
CA GLU A 153 9.65 9.73 -1.26
C GLU A 153 9.80 10.18 0.19
N ILE A 154 9.68 9.23 1.10
CA ILE A 154 9.83 9.46 2.54
C ILE A 154 10.68 8.37 3.18
N ASP A 155 11.25 8.63 4.32
CA ASP A 155 12.05 7.66 5.07
C ASP A 155 11.17 6.67 5.84
N GLY A 156 11.63 5.44 6.01
CA GLY A 156 10.90 4.37 6.70
C GLY A 156 11.02 4.44 8.22
N ASP A 157 10.83 5.62 8.79
CA ASP A 157 10.91 5.90 10.23
C ASP A 157 9.72 6.76 10.73
N LEU A 158 9.73 7.06 12.03
CA LEU A 158 8.63 7.79 12.66
C LEU A 158 8.56 9.28 12.28
N THR A 159 9.62 9.88 11.75
CA THR A 159 9.61 11.29 11.33
C THR A 159 8.67 11.49 10.14
N SER A 160 8.54 10.48 9.29
CA SER A 160 7.63 10.48 8.15
C SER A 160 6.15 10.43 8.53
N VAL A 161 5.80 10.03 9.75
CA VAL A 161 4.41 10.07 10.23
C VAL A 161 3.87 11.50 10.22
N ASP A 162 4.69 12.47 10.65
CA ASP A 162 4.30 13.89 10.68
C ASP A 162 4.08 14.46 9.28
N ILE A 163 4.87 14.02 8.30
CA ILE A 163 4.71 14.40 6.90
C ILE A 163 3.35 13.91 6.39
N ILE A 164 3.06 12.62 6.59
CA ILE A 164 1.80 12.01 6.12
C ILE A 164 0.60 12.67 6.79
N VAL A 165 0.65 12.85 8.11
CA VAL A 165 -0.45 13.46 8.88
C VAL A 165 -0.72 14.88 8.41
N ARG A 166 0.30 15.70 8.19
CA ARG A 166 0.16 17.05 7.64
C ARG A 166 -0.54 17.03 6.28
N ASP A 167 -0.07 16.20 5.35
CA ASP A 167 -0.64 16.09 4.00
C ASP A 167 -2.12 15.65 4.05
N VAL A 168 -2.49 14.77 4.98
CA VAL A 168 -3.88 14.35 5.21
C VAL A 168 -4.73 15.52 5.72
N LEU A 169 -4.23 16.27 6.72
CA LEU A 169 -4.97 17.40 7.30
C LEU A 169 -5.18 18.51 6.27
N GLU A 170 -4.18 18.81 5.45
CA GLU A 170 -4.29 19.75 4.33
C GLU A 170 -5.38 19.30 3.33
N LEU A 171 -5.38 18.03 2.93
CA LEU A 171 -6.36 17.51 1.98
C LEU A 171 -7.79 17.49 2.55
N LEU A 172 -7.95 17.16 3.84
CA LEU A 172 -9.26 17.19 4.50
C LEU A 172 -9.75 18.63 4.76
N GLY A 173 -8.84 19.56 5.08
CA GLY A 173 -9.15 20.98 5.28
C GLY A 173 -9.65 21.65 4.00
N ASN A 174 -9.09 21.31 2.85
CA ASN A 174 -9.48 21.83 1.55
C ASN A 174 -10.85 21.31 1.06
N LYS A 175 -11.45 20.33 1.74
CA LYS A 175 -12.76 19.74 1.40
C LYS A 175 -13.91 20.24 2.28
N ARG A 176 -13.63 21.02 3.32
CA ARG A 176 -14.61 21.68 4.18
C ARG A 176 -14.85 23.11 3.72
#